data_e56bd1990a059e525b1aee45593ea772
#
_entry.id   e56bd1990a059e525b1aee45593ea772
#
_cell.length_a   1.000
_cell.length_b   1.000
_cell.length_c   1.000
_cell.angle_alpha   90.00
_cell.angle_beta   90.00
_cell.angle_gamma   90.00
#
_symmetry.space_group_name_H-M   'P 1'
#
loop_
_entity.id
_entity.type
_entity.pdbx_description
1 polymer ?
#
loop_
_entity_poly.entity_id
_entity_poly.type
_entity_poly.pdbx_seq_one_letter_code
_entity_poly.pdbx_strand_id
1 'polypeptide(L)'
;MRQINVLLLLILVSFCARSQQGSVGIFEEHGDVGNNVMPGSAVFIPATGQYVISGAGYNIWGDHDEFQFVWKKMKGDFILYTRAEFLGSWIEEHRKVGWMVRKSLDGKSPHVNAVEHGDGLTSLQFRRTSGAQTEEHRLKLTKANILQLERKGDRYIMRAAEYGQPFQTDTISGIDLGDEVYVGLFVGSHDADKLETGVFSNVNISIPLKGESDENTGMTLGSNLELLELASGRRDIIYTVPYSIQAPNWTPDGKNLIFNDAKGSIYRFDLAARTPVTINTGSVTRNNNDHVISFDGKMLGLSNYVKDLGGSIIYTVPIEGGAPKQVTPKGPSYLHGWSPDGKDLVFCGERDGEFDVYKVPAAGGKEIRLTNTKGLDDGPEYTPDGKYIYFNSVRTGLMQIWRMRPDGSQQEQITSDNLNNWFAHISPDGKWFVYLSFLKEETPAGIHPPYKHVYIRLLPIDGKGKPKVLAYVYGGQGSINTPSWSPDGKRIAFVSNSDMTGK
;
A
#
# COMPACT_ATOMS: atom_id res chain seq x y z
N MET A 1 -19.38 -6.47 -29.23
CA MET A 1 -20.22 -7.24 -28.28
C MET A 1 -19.68 -8.66 -28.23
N ARG A 2 -18.87 -9.01 -27.27
CA ARG A 2 -18.50 -10.39 -26.94
C ARG A 2 -18.84 -10.58 -25.48
N GLN A 3 -19.88 -11.38 -25.24
CA GLN A 3 -20.29 -11.83 -23.92
C GLN A 3 -19.21 -12.77 -23.37
N ILE A 4 -18.63 -12.43 -22.23
CA ILE A 4 -17.78 -13.32 -21.45
C ILE A 4 -18.72 -14.12 -20.55
N ASN A 5 -18.93 -15.38 -20.91
CA ASN A 5 -19.61 -16.35 -20.06
C ASN A 5 -18.71 -16.69 -18.88
N VAL A 6 -19.03 -16.18 -17.71
CA VAL A 6 -18.46 -16.65 -16.43
C VAL A 6 -19.22 -17.93 -16.08
N LEU A 7 -18.58 -19.06 -16.27
CA LEU A 7 -19.09 -20.36 -15.84
C LEU A 7 -18.95 -20.48 -14.32
N LEU A 8 -20.02 -20.19 -13.60
CA LEU A 8 -20.10 -20.44 -12.15
C LEU A 8 -20.31 -21.95 -11.94
N LEU A 9 -19.26 -22.64 -11.52
CA LEU A 9 -19.37 -24.05 -11.10
C LEU A 9 -19.98 -24.10 -9.70
N LEU A 10 -21.29 -24.23 -9.60
CA LEU A 10 -22.01 -24.51 -8.37
C LEU A 10 -21.81 -26.01 -8.02
N ILE A 11 -20.84 -26.28 -7.15
CA ILE A 11 -20.73 -27.58 -6.48
C ILE A 11 -21.65 -27.55 -5.27
N LEU A 12 -22.85 -28.12 -5.42
CA LEU A 12 -23.75 -28.46 -4.31
C LEU A 12 -23.15 -29.67 -3.56
N VAL A 13 -22.41 -29.39 -2.50
CA VAL A 13 -22.01 -30.40 -1.51
C VAL A 13 -22.95 -30.25 -0.32
N SER A 14 -23.92 -31.15 -0.23
CA SER A 14 -24.76 -31.31 0.98
C SER A 14 -23.89 -31.87 2.09
N PHE A 15 -23.36 -31.00 2.95
CA PHE A 15 -22.75 -31.40 4.22
C PHE A 15 -23.76 -31.17 5.35
N CYS A 16 -24.09 -32.22 6.08
CA CYS A 16 -24.59 -32.11 7.45
C CYS A 16 -23.45 -31.48 8.29
N ALA A 17 -23.47 -30.18 8.44
CA ALA A 17 -22.46 -29.45 9.19
C ALA A 17 -22.79 -29.54 10.68
N ARG A 18 -22.07 -30.36 11.41
CA ARG A 18 -21.60 -29.95 12.74
C ARG A 18 -20.59 -28.84 12.51
N SER A 19 -20.89 -27.64 12.98
CA SER A 19 -19.98 -26.49 12.92
C SER A 19 -18.66 -26.88 13.60
N GLN A 20 -17.63 -27.20 12.85
CA GLN A 20 -16.27 -27.10 13.34
C GLN A 20 -15.94 -25.60 13.31
N GLN A 21 -16.00 -24.97 14.50
CA GLN A 21 -15.38 -23.68 14.73
C GLN A 21 -13.88 -23.83 14.40
N GLY A 22 -13.42 -23.18 13.34
CA GLY A 22 -12.05 -23.22 12.87
C GLY A 22 -11.64 -21.85 12.32
N SER A 23 -10.35 -21.58 12.27
CA SER A 23 -9.81 -20.34 11.74
C SER A 23 -10.25 -20.10 10.28
N VAL A 24 -10.65 -18.85 9.97
CA VAL A 24 -11.06 -18.41 8.64
C VAL A 24 -10.03 -17.40 8.12
N GLY A 25 -9.07 -17.86 7.33
CA GLY A 25 -7.97 -17.02 6.84
C GLY A 25 -7.12 -16.46 7.99
N ILE A 26 -7.10 -15.13 8.15
CA ILE A 26 -6.34 -14.47 9.23
C ILE A 26 -7.13 -14.35 10.54
N PHE A 27 -8.39 -14.76 10.56
CA PHE A 27 -9.29 -14.69 11.71
C PHE A 27 -9.31 -16.03 12.48
N GLU A 28 -9.58 -15.94 13.78
CA GLU A 28 -9.57 -17.07 14.69
C GLU A 28 -10.88 -17.87 14.62
N GLU A 29 -12.01 -17.15 14.51
CA GLU A 29 -13.35 -17.75 14.58
C GLU A 29 -14.36 -16.95 13.77
N HIS A 30 -15.55 -17.50 13.62
CA HIS A 30 -16.74 -16.81 13.10
C HIS A 30 -18.00 -17.31 13.80
N GLY A 31 -19.05 -16.52 13.79
CA GLY A 31 -20.36 -16.90 14.34
C GLY A 31 -21.35 -15.76 14.31
N ASP A 32 -22.58 -16.08 14.63
CA ASP A 32 -23.64 -15.09 14.76
C ASP A 32 -23.50 -14.32 16.09
N VAL A 33 -23.72 -13.02 16.02
CA VAL A 33 -23.87 -12.13 17.17
C VAL A 33 -25.36 -11.82 17.33
N GLY A 34 -25.87 -11.90 18.57
CA GLY A 34 -27.29 -11.72 18.87
C GLY A 34 -28.13 -12.99 18.62
N ASN A 35 -29.43 -12.81 18.40
CA ASN A 35 -30.39 -13.89 18.29
C ASN A 35 -30.84 -14.10 16.82
N ASN A 36 -29.91 -14.37 15.93
CA ASN A 36 -30.22 -14.56 14.51
C ASN A 36 -31.12 -15.78 14.30
N VAL A 37 -32.21 -15.61 13.53
CA VAL A 37 -33.14 -16.68 13.15
C VAL A 37 -32.49 -17.62 12.15
N MET A 38 -31.73 -17.08 11.20
CA MET A 38 -31.00 -17.85 10.19
C MET A 38 -29.50 -17.86 10.52
N PRO A 39 -28.87 -19.04 10.61
CA PRO A 39 -27.44 -19.12 10.90
C PRO A 39 -26.62 -18.56 9.73
N GLY A 40 -25.64 -17.73 10.06
CA GLY A 40 -24.68 -17.22 9.09
C GLY A 40 -23.56 -18.19 8.76
N SER A 41 -22.72 -17.82 7.83
CA SER A 41 -21.54 -18.60 7.40
C SER A 41 -20.39 -17.72 6.95
N ALA A 42 -19.17 -18.26 7.01
CA ALA A 42 -17.98 -17.61 6.49
C ALA A 42 -17.02 -18.59 5.83
N VAL A 43 -16.48 -18.21 4.69
CA VAL A 43 -15.51 -19.00 3.93
C VAL A 43 -14.37 -18.12 3.50
N PHE A 44 -13.13 -18.59 3.68
CA PHE A 44 -11.94 -18.01 3.09
C PHE A 44 -11.53 -18.79 1.85
N ILE A 45 -11.22 -18.09 0.76
CA ILE A 45 -10.80 -18.66 -0.53
C ILE A 45 -9.30 -18.38 -0.72
N PRO A 46 -8.37 -19.29 -0.37
CA PRO A 46 -6.94 -19.03 -0.41
C PRO A 46 -6.42 -18.64 -1.79
N ALA A 47 -7.01 -19.16 -2.86
CA ALA A 47 -6.57 -18.89 -4.24
C ALA A 47 -6.76 -17.42 -4.65
N THR A 48 -7.72 -16.70 -4.04
CA THR A 48 -8.03 -15.30 -4.35
C THR A 48 -7.81 -14.37 -3.16
N GLY A 49 -7.57 -14.91 -1.95
CA GLY A 49 -7.47 -14.15 -0.71
C GLY A 49 -8.79 -13.52 -0.26
N GLN A 50 -9.92 -14.00 -0.79
CA GLN A 50 -11.25 -13.46 -0.52
C GLN A 50 -11.93 -14.14 0.66
N TYR A 51 -12.73 -13.36 1.38
CA TYR A 51 -13.70 -13.86 2.36
C TYR A 51 -15.10 -13.70 1.78
N VAL A 52 -15.89 -14.76 1.84
CA VAL A 52 -17.30 -14.77 1.50
C VAL A 52 -18.06 -15.01 2.79
N ILE A 53 -18.84 -14.04 3.23
CA ILE A 53 -19.54 -14.05 4.51
C ILE A 53 -21.02 -13.86 4.23
N SER A 54 -21.86 -14.75 4.76
CA SER A 54 -23.32 -14.64 4.67
C SER A 54 -23.89 -14.47 6.06
N GLY A 55 -24.73 -13.45 6.27
CA GLY A 55 -25.35 -13.15 7.55
C GLY A 55 -26.78 -12.69 7.41
N ALA A 56 -27.62 -13.11 8.35
CA ALA A 56 -28.95 -12.58 8.59
C ALA A 56 -28.88 -11.53 9.72
N GLY A 57 -30.01 -11.18 10.29
CA GLY A 57 -30.16 -10.36 11.47
C GLY A 57 -30.95 -9.10 11.22
N TYR A 58 -31.70 -8.72 12.24
CA TYR A 58 -32.62 -7.58 12.15
C TYR A 58 -31.88 -6.26 11.96
N ASN A 59 -30.82 -6.00 12.74
CA ASN A 59 -30.04 -4.75 12.60
C ASN A 59 -28.74 -4.75 13.43
N ILE A 60 -27.86 -3.78 13.12
CA ILE A 60 -26.79 -3.27 13.95
C ILE A 60 -27.16 -1.81 14.25
N TRP A 61 -28.11 -1.62 15.17
CA TRP A 61 -28.69 -0.32 15.50
C TRP A 61 -29.41 -0.39 16.86
N GLY A 62 -29.84 0.76 17.39
CA GLY A 62 -30.51 0.78 18.67
C GLY A 62 -29.59 0.29 19.79
N ASP A 63 -30.11 -0.56 20.67
CA ASP A 63 -29.43 -1.02 21.88
C ASP A 63 -28.83 -2.42 21.76
N HIS A 64 -29.07 -3.13 20.66
CA HIS A 64 -28.51 -4.47 20.39
C HIS A 64 -28.29 -4.74 18.91
N ASP A 65 -27.50 -5.77 18.61
CA ASP A 65 -27.01 -6.12 17.28
C ASP A 65 -27.33 -7.57 16.94
N GLU A 66 -27.66 -7.81 15.65
CA GLU A 66 -27.81 -9.13 15.06
C GLU A 66 -27.13 -9.18 13.68
N PHE A 67 -26.09 -10.01 13.55
CA PHE A 67 -25.29 -10.12 12.31
C PHE A 67 -24.33 -11.32 12.37
N GLN A 68 -23.76 -11.70 11.21
CA GLN A 68 -22.65 -12.65 11.14
C GLN A 68 -21.31 -11.93 11.27
N PHE A 69 -20.40 -12.46 12.10
CA PHE A 69 -19.09 -11.89 12.40
C PHE A 69 -17.97 -12.91 12.15
N VAL A 70 -16.85 -12.44 11.61
CA VAL A 70 -15.60 -13.20 11.47
C VAL A 70 -14.53 -12.40 12.17
N TRP A 71 -13.89 -12.95 13.23
CA TRP A 71 -13.08 -12.15 14.14
C TRP A 71 -11.79 -12.82 14.59
N LYS A 72 -10.92 -11.99 15.12
CA LYS A 72 -9.81 -12.35 16.00
C LYS A 72 -9.74 -11.38 17.17
N LYS A 73 -9.05 -11.78 18.24
CA LYS A 73 -8.74 -10.88 19.36
C LYS A 73 -7.48 -10.09 19.08
N MET A 74 -7.51 -8.81 19.42
CA MET A 74 -6.37 -7.91 19.24
C MET A 74 -6.20 -6.97 20.43
N LYS A 75 -4.96 -6.50 20.64
CA LYS A 75 -4.61 -5.49 21.64
C LYS A 75 -3.92 -4.31 21.00
N GLY A 76 -4.02 -3.14 21.66
CA GLY A 76 -3.33 -1.92 21.24
C GLY A 76 -3.87 -1.33 19.94
N ASP A 77 -3.01 -0.61 19.22
CA ASP A 77 -3.34 0.11 17.98
C ASP A 77 -3.23 -0.76 16.76
N PHE A 78 -4.10 -0.53 15.78
CA PHE A 78 -4.10 -1.27 14.51
C PHE A 78 -4.80 -0.49 13.39
N ILE A 79 -4.51 -0.88 12.16
CA ILE A 79 -5.10 -0.35 10.93
C ILE A 79 -5.75 -1.51 10.18
N LEU A 80 -7.05 -1.45 9.99
CA LEU A 80 -7.85 -2.45 9.27
C LEU A 80 -8.15 -1.93 7.88
N TYR A 81 -7.95 -2.73 6.85
CA TYR A 81 -8.23 -2.37 5.46
C TYR A 81 -8.94 -3.50 4.75
N THR A 82 -9.97 -3.18 3.98
CA THR A 82 -10.64 -4.13 3.08
C THR A 82 -11.28 -3.42 1.90
N ARG A 83 -11.49 -4.15 0.83
CA ARG A 83 -12.50 -3.87 -0.19
C ARG A 83 -13.69 -4.79 0.05
N ALA A 84 -14.86 -4.21 0.25
CA ALA A 84 -16.10 -4.91 0.53
C ALA A 84 -17.13 -4.68 -0.58
N GLU A 85 -17.85 -5.73 -0.97
CA GLU A 85 -18.89 -5.67 -2.00
C GLU A 85 -20.02 -6.65 -1.62
N PHE A 86 -21.25 -6.26 -1.86
CA PHE A 86 -22.38 -7.19 -1.74
C PHE A 86 -22.40 -8.15 -2.95
N LEU A 87 -22.71 -9.42 -2.69
CA LEU A 87 -22.85 -10.43 -3.73
C LEU A 87 -24.35 -10.60 -4.10
N GLY A 88 -24.67 -10.45 -5.38
CA GLY A 88 -26.01 -10.70 -5.89
C GLY A 88 -26.91 -9.48 -5.93
N SER A 89 -28.20 -9.70 -6.14
CA SER A 89 -29.21 -8.66 -6.26
C SER A 89 -29.53 -8.02 -4.91
N TRP A 90 -29.84 -6.75 -4.97
CA TRP A 90 -30.28 -5.97 -3.83
C TRP A 90 -31.47 -6.62 -3.08
N ILE A 91 -31.35 -6.78 -1.76
CA ILE A 91 -32.36 -7.36 -0.88
C ILE A 91 -33.00 -6.26 -0.03
N GLU A 92 -32.17 -5.46 0.68
CA GLU A 92 -32.60 -4.45 1.61
C GLU A 92 -31.61 -3.27 1.61
N GLU A 93 -32.12 -2.03 1.64
CA GLU A 93 -31.29 -0.82 1.54
C GLU A 93 -30.38 -0.61 2.75
N HIS A 94 -30.78 -1.08 3.92
CA HIS A 94 -30.00 -0.98 5.17
C HIS A 94 -29.16 -2.22 5.50
N ARG A 95 -29.08 -3.23 4.59
CA ARG A 95 -28.10 -4.29 4.71
C ARG A 95 -26.69 -3.72 4.87
N LYS A 96 -25.81 -4.38 5.60
CA LYS A 96 -24.53 -3.83 6.03
C LYS A 96 -23.38 -4.77 5.80
N VAL A 97 -22.23 -4.21 5.36
CA VAL A 97 -20.91 -4.86 5.32
C VAL A 97 -19.84 -3.93 5.84
N GLY A 98 -18.82 -4.46 6.48
CA GLY A 98 -17.71 -3.61 6.92
C GLY A 98 -16.75 -4.23 7.93
N TRP A 99 -15.98 -3.35 8.56
CA TRP A 99 -15.13 -3.66 9.70
C TRP A 99 -15.82 -3.32 11.01
N MET A 100 -15.66 -4.19 12.00
CA MET A 100 -16.14 -3.94 13.37
C MET A 100 -15.03 -4.20 14.38
N VAL A 101 -14.97 -3.33 15.40
CA VAL A 101 -14.20 -3.48 16.63
C VAL A 101 -15.19 -3.47 17.76
N ARG A 102 -15.19 -4.50 18.63
CA ARG A 102 -16.15 -4.60 19.73
C ARG A 102 -15.54 -5.22 21.00
N LYS A 103 -16.10 -4.84 22.13
CA LYS A 103 -15.61 -5.27 23.45
C LYS A 103 -15.89 -6.72 23.74
N SER A 104 -17.03 -7.25 23.30
CA SER A 104 -17.46 -8.64 23.51
C SER A 104 -18.34 -9.12 22.36
N LEU A 105 -18.68 -10.41 22.34
CA LEU A 105 -19.61 -11.01 21.37
C LEU A 105 -21.08 -10.87 21.77
N ASP A 106 -21.37 -10.23 22.91
CA ASP A 106 -22.75 -9.93 23.32
C ASP A 106 -23.42 -8.93 22.38
N GLY A 107 -24.66 -9.15 21.96
CA GLY A 107 -25.40 -8.27 21.06
C GLY A 107 -25.53 -6.83 21.56
N LYS A 108 -25.42 -6.57 22.88
CA LYS A 108 -25.46 -5.25 23.48
C LYS A 108 -24.07 -4.61 23.65
N SER A 109 -23.02 -5.28 23.19
CA SER A 109 -21.63 -4.83 23.35
C SER A 109 -21.38 -3.42 22.83
N PRO A 110 -20.55 -2.60 23.53
CA PRO A 110 -19.96 -1.42 22.93
C PRO A 110 -19.16 -1.81 21.68
N HIS A 111 -19.21 -0.97 20.65
CA HIS A 111 -18.53 -1.23 19.39
C HIS A 111 -18.24 0.05 18.61
N VAL A 112 -17.35 -0.06 17.62
CA VAL A 112 -17.13 0.91 16.55
C VAL A 112 -17.07 0.14 15.24
N ASN A 113 -17.79 0.60 14.21
CA ASN A 113 -17.73 -0.01 12.90
C ASN A 113 -17.60 1.01 11.77
N ALA A 114 -16.86 0.63 10.73
CA ALA A 114 -16.80 1.31 9.44
C ALA A 114 -17.67 0.50 8.47
N VAL A 115 -18.78 1.08 8.03
CA VAL A 115 -19.85 0.34 7.37
C VAL A 115 -20.27 0.97 6.05
N GLU A 116 -20.58 0.12 5.08
CA GLU A 116 -21.35 0.44 3.88
C GLU A 116 -22.69 -0.26 3.91
N HIS A 117 -23.75 0.49 3.55
CA HIS A 117 -25.12 0.01 3.44
C HIS A 117 -25.50 -0.33 2.00
N GLY A 118 -26.60 -1.05 1.83
CA GLY A 118 -27.10 -1.47 0.53
C GLY A 118 -27.53 -0.34 -0.39
N ASP A 119 -27.97 0.80 0.16
CA ASP A 119 -28.28 2.05 -0.57
C ASP A 119 -27.03 2.89 -0.90
N GLY A 120 -25.87 2.44 -0.42
CA GLY A 120 -24.58 3.14 -0.58
C GLY A 120 -24.26 4.15 0.53
N LEU A 121 -25.10 4.27 1.57
CA LEU A 121 -24.76 5.05 2.76
C LEU A 121 -23.50 4.48 3.39
N THR A 122 -22.51 5.36 3.62
CA THR A 122 -21.23 4.99 4.25
C THR A 122 -21.07 5.78 5.54
N SER A 123 -20.84 5.10 6.66
CA SER A 123 -20.81 5.74 7.97
C SER A 123 -19.89 5.08 8.98
N LEU A 124 -19.47 5.88 9.96
CA LEU A 124 -18.82 5.44 11.19
C LEU A 124 -19.92 5.30 12.25
N GLN A 125 -20.26 4.08 12.64
CA GLN A 125 -21.26 3.81 13.67
C GLN A 125 -20.57 3.32 14.95
N PHE A 126 -21.16 3.66 16.11
CA PHE A 126 -20.56 3.29 17.38
C PHE A 126 -21.58 3.27 18.53
N ARG A 127 -21.34 2.40 19.50
CA ARG A 127 -22.06 2.29 20.78
C ARG A 127 -21.05 2.44 21.92
N ARG A 128 -21.23 3.46 22.76
CA ARG A 128 -20.25 3.83 23.80
C ARG A 128 -20.26 2.89 25.01
N THR A 129 -21.44 2.46 25.43
CA THR A 129 -21.63 1.58 26.59
C THR A 129 -22.60 0.48 26.27
N SER A 130 -22.55 -0.65 27.02
CA SER A 130 -23.42 -1.79 26.80
C SER A 130 -24.90 -1.39 26.87
N GLY A 131 -25.68 -1.76 25.84
CA GLY A 131 -27.10 -1.46 25.74
C GLY A 131 -27.46 0.00 25.50
N ALA A 132 -26.50 0.89 25.23
CA ALA A 132 -26.77 2.25 24.79
C ALA A 132 -27.24 2.26 23.33
N GLN A 133 -27.87 3.36 22.92
CA GLN A 133 -28.23 3.56 21.53
C GLN A 133 -26.98 3.71 20.65
N THR A 134 -27.04 3.18 19.44
CA THR A 134 -26.01 3.34 18.44
C THR A 134 -26.04 4.75 17.86
N GLU A 135 -24.88 5.40 17.80
CA GLU A 135 -24.62 6.71 17.20
C GLU A 135 -24.02 6.56 15.80
N GLU A 136 -24.17 7.57 14.94
CA GLU A 136 -23.69 7.51 13.56
C GLU A 136 -23.11 8.85 13.09
N HIS A 137 -21.95 8.78 12.43
CA HIS A 137 -21.40 9.85 11.63
C HIS A 137 -21.39 9.44 10.14
N ARG A 138 -22.15 10.13 9.32
CA ARG A 138 -22.29 9.86 7.89
C ARG A 138 -21.22 10.57 7.07
N LEU A 139 -20.54 9.85 6.20
CA LEU A 139 -19.69 10.46 5.18
C LEU A 139 -20.56 11.05 4.05
N LYS A 140 -20.03 12.05 3.34
CA LYS A 140 -20.67 12.61 2.13
C LYS A 140 -20.46 11.73 0.89
N LEU A 141 -19.97 10.52 1.08
CA LEU A 141 -19.67 9.53 0.08
C LEU A 141 -20.84 8.56 -0.02
N THR A 142 -21.19 8.21 -1.24
CA THR A 142 -22.11 7.12 -1.54
C THR A 142 -21.39 6.04 -2.30
N LYS A 143 -21.59 4.77 -1.95
CA LYS A 143 -20.99 3.58 -2.58
C LYS A 143 -19.47 3.47 -2.35
N ALA A 144 -19.04 3.57 -1.10
CA ALA A 144 -17.68 3.18 -0.76
C ALA A 144 -17.51 1.66 -0.92
N ASN A 145 -16.48 1.25 -1.62
CA ASN A 145 -16.10 -0.16 -1.63
C ASN A 145 -14.72 -0.40 -1.01
N ILE A 146 -14.05 0.65 -0.55
CA ILE A 146 -12.82 0.58 0.23
C ILE A 146 -13.13 1.12 1.63
N LEU A 147 -12.92 0.30 2.64
CA LEU A 147 -13.14 0.65 4.04
C LEU A 147 -11.85 0.43 4.84
N GLN A 148 -11.47 1.45 5.59
CA GLN A 148 -10.40 1.39 6.57
C GLN A 148 -10.93 1.85 7.92
N LEU A 149 -10.56 1.12 8.99
CA LEU A 149 -10.83 1.51 10.37
C LEU A 149 -9.53 1.40 11.16
N GLU A 150 -9.09 2.51 11.73
CA GLU A 150 -7.88 2.60 12.53
C GLU A 150 -8.23 2.85 13.99
N ARG A 151 -7.61 2.10 14.90
CA ARG A 151 -7.61 2.38 16.34
C ARG A 151 -6.29 3.03 16.73
N LYS A 152 -6.39 4.15 17.47
CA LYS A 152 -5.25 4.83 18.09
C LYS A 152 -5.66 5.22 19.52
N GLY A 153 -5.37 4.35 20.48
CA GLY A 153 -5.86 4.45 21.86
C GLY A 153 -7.39 4.37 21.93
N ASP A 154 -8.04 5.42 22.44
CA ASP A 154 -9.50 5.59 22.52
C ASP A 154 -10.11 6.30 21.29
N ARG A 155 -9.27 6.60 20.30
CA ARG A 155 -9.66 7.27 19.05
C ARG A 155 -9.81 6.25 17.93
N TYR A 156 -10.88 6.39 17.15
CA TYR A 156 -11.14 5.58 15.98
C TYR A 156 -11.29 6.47 14.76
N ILE A 157 -10.61 6.09 13.67
CA ILE A 157 -10.55 6.86 12.42
C ILE A 157 -11.06 5.95 11.31
N MET A 158 -12.19 6.32 10.70
CA MET A 158 -12.68 5.70 9.50
C MET A 158 -12.16 6.46 8.28
N ARG A 159 -11.71 5.71 7.27
CA ARG A 159 -11.45 6.23 5.92
C ARG A 159 -12.18 5.36 4.92
N ALA A 160 -12.93 5.99 4.02
CA ALA A 160 -13.68 5.26 3.00
C ALA A 160 -13.57 5.94 1.64
N ALA A 161 -13.61 5.12 0.57
CA ALA A 161 -13.57 5.59 -0.80
C ALA A 161 -14.23 4.59 -1.75
N GLU A 162 -14.66 5.04 -2.92
CA GLU A 162 -14.77 4.20 -4.11
C GLU A 162 -13.37 3.96 -4.66
N TYR A 163 -13.08 2.73 -5.15
CA TYR A 163 -11.77 2.42 -5.72
C TYR A 163 -11.38 3.41 -6.82
N GLY A 164 -10.22 4.01 -6.66
CA GLY A 164 -9.69 5.04 -7.56
C GLY A 164 -9.95 6.47 -7.10
N GLN A 165 -10.77 6.69 -6.09
CA GLN A 165 -11.09 8.02 -5.56
C GLN A 165 -10.31 8.31 -4.26
N PRO A 166 -10.15 9.60 -3.91
CA PRO A 166 -9.60 10.01 -2.61
C PRO A 166 -10.48 9.55 -1.46
N PHE A 167 -9.85 9.25 -0.31
CA PHE A 167 -10.58 8.92 0.90
C PHE A 167 -11.31 10.12 1.49
N GLN A 168 -12.52 9.86 1.98
CA GLN A 168 -13.16 10.69 3.00
C GLN A 168 -12.86 10.09 4.37
N THR A 169 -12.67 10.96 5.35
CA THR A 169 -12.23 10.58 6.70
C THR A 169 -13.19 11.15 7.74
N ASP A 170 -13.54 10.34 8.72
CA ASP A 170 -14.18 10.78 9.95
C ASP A 170 -13.51 10.16 11.17
N THR A 171 -13.68 10.80 12.32
CA THR A 171 -12.98 10.42 13.54
C THR A 171 -13.88 10.60 14.75
N ILE A 172 -13.84 9.61 15.64
CA ILE A 172 -14.44 9.71 16.98
C ILE A 172 -13.37 9.46 18.04
N SER A 173 -13.58 9.99 19.23
CA SER A 173 -12.69 9.84 20.38
C SER A 173 -13.49 9.56 21.65
N GLY A 174 -12.80 9.09 22.69
CA GLY A 174 -13.42 8.79 23.98
C GLY A 174 -14.28 7.53 23.95
N ILE A 175 -13.92 6.55 23.12
CA ILE A 175 -14.56 5.23 23.06
C ILE A 175 -13.63 4.20 23.73
N ASP A 176 -13.94 3.82 24.95
CA ASP A 176 -13.19 2.80 25.68
C ASP A 176 -13.81 1.41 25.48
N LEU A 177 -13.21 0.64 24.58
CA LEU A 177 -13.55 -0.77 24.38
C LEU A 177 -12.66 -1.73 25.20
N GLY A 178 -11.74 -1.20 26.01
CA GLY A 178 -10.71 -1.98 26.72
C GLY A 178 -9.46 -2.24 25.88
N ASP A 179 -8.47 -2.90 26.48
CA ASP A 179 -7.20 -3.21 25.81
C ASP A 179 -7.38 -4.32 24.76
N GLU A 180 -8.01 -5.44 25.15
CA GLU A 180 -8.33 -6.56 24.26
C GLU A 180 -9.73 -6.41 23.67
N VAL A 181 -9.81 -6.49 22.34
CA VAL A 181 -11.04 -6.31 21.57
C VAL A 181 -11.20 -7.40 20.51
N TYR A 182 -12.43 -7.66 20.10
CA TYR A 182 -12.75 -8.47 18.95
C TYR A 182 -12.74 -7.58 17.71
N VAL A 183 -11.95 -7.96 16.70
CA VAL A 183 -11.74 -7.20 15.48
C VAL A 183 -12.08 -8.08 14.28
N GLY A 184 -12.93 -7.61 13.37
CA GLY A 184 -13.32 -8.47 12.26
C GLY A 184 -14.23 -7.87 11.21
N LEU A 185 -14.58 -8.72 10.25
CA LEU A 185 -15.49 -8.43 9.16
C LEU A 185 -16.91 -8.87 9.53
N PHE A 186 -17.91 -8.12 9.08
CA PHE A 186 -19.29 -8.44 9.39
C PHE A 186 -20.23 -8.27 8.19
N VAL A 187 -21.33 -9.02 8.22
CA VAL A 187 -22.45 -8.92 7.28
C VAL A 187 -23.75 -9.04 8.05
N GLY A 188 -24.67 -8.09 7.81
CA GLY A 188 -26.05 -8.12 8.30
C GLY A 188 -27.02 -7.79 7.19
N SER A 189 -28.11 -8.56 7.07
CA SER A 189 -29.10 -8.40 6.01
C SER A 189 -30.10 -7.28 6.24
N HIS A 190 -30.27 -6.83 7.48
CA HIS A 190 -31.40 -6.00 7.95
C HIS A 190 -32.79 -6.70 7.77
N ASP A 191 -32.79 -8.02 7.67
CA ASP A 191 -33.95 -8.87 7.53
C ASP A 191 -33.65 -10.19 8.27
N ALA A 192 -34.41 -10.50 9.33
CA ALA A 192 -34.15 -11.66 10.16
C ALA A 192 -34.33 -12.99 9.41
N ASP A 193 -35.17 -12.99 8.37
CA ASP A 193 -35.58 -14.18 7.60
C ASP A 193 -34.79 -14.35 6.29
N LYS A 194 -33.77 -13.52 6.04
CA LYS A 194 -32.95 -13.58 4.83
C LYS A 194 -31.46 -13.47 5.11
N LEU A 195 -30.68 -14.22 4.35
CA LEU A 195 -29.23 -14.09 4.33
C LEU A 195 -28.80 -13.07 3.28
N GLU A 196 -27.93 -12.15 3.66
CA GLU A 196 -27.16 -11.33 2.74
C GLU A 196 -25.73 -11.85 2.66
N THR A 197 -25.09 -11.68 1.52
CA THR A 197 -23.70 -12.12 1.32
C THR A 197 -22.81 -10.97 0.93
N GLY A 198 -21.75 -10.79 1.72
CA GLY A 198 -20.66 -9.87 1.41
C GLY A 198 -19.41 -10.61 0.94
N VAL A 199 -18.70 -10.03 -0.02
CA VAL A 199 -17.37 -10.47 -0.47
C VAL A 199 -16.34 -9.43 -0.05
N PHE A 200 -15.32 -9.87 0.67
CA PHE A 200 -14.24 -9.03 1.13
C PHE A 200 -12.94 -9.46 0.47
N SER A 201 -12.25 -8.50 -0.14
CA SER A 201 -10.93 -8.70 -0.74
C SER A 201 -9.93 -7.68 -0.20
N ASN A 202 -8.63 -7.91 -0.46
CA ASN A 202 -7.56 -7.05 0.06
C ASN A 202 -7.60 -6.89 1.59
N VAL A 203 -8.10 -7.89 2.31
CA VAL A 203 -8.22 -7.86 3.77
C VAL A 203 -6.83 -7.82 4.39
N ASN A 204 -6.53 -6.75 5.11
CA ASN A 204 -5.23 -6.53 5.73
C ASN A 204 -5.41 -5.92 7.13
N ILE A 205 -4.57 -6.35 8.05
CA ILE A 205 -4.42 -5.80 9.39
C ILE A 205 -2.95 -5.41 9.58
N SER A 206 -2.69 -4.12 9.71
CA SER A 206 -1.35 -3.59 9.98
C SER A 206 -1.27 -3.09 11.41
N ILE A 207 -0.18 -3.39 12.10
CA ILE A 207 0.13 -2.83 13.42
C ILE A 207 1.11 -1.69 13.21
N PRO A 208 0.74 -0.45 13.54
CA PRO A 208 1.63 0.69 13.40
C PRO A 208 2.78 0.65 14.42
N LEU A 209 3.86 1.35 14.12
CA LEU A 209 4.96 1.55 15.05
C LEU A 209 4.47 2.28 16.30
N LYS A 210 4.86 1.79 17.46
CA LYS A 210 4.59 2.50 18.73
C LYS A 210 5.56 3.68 18.88
N GLY A 211 5.01 4.89 18.93
CA GLY A 211 5.78 6.14 19.02
C GLY A 211 6.13 6.74 17.66
N GLU A 212 6.99 7.75 17.67
CA GLU A 212 7.49 8.36 16.44
C GLU A 212 8.60 7.50 15.83
N SER A 213 8.53 7.32 14.51
CA SER A 213 9.64 6.71 13.77
C SER A 213 10.79 7.70 13.73
N ASP A 214 11.81 7.47 14.51
CA ASP A 214 13.11 8.14 14.38
C ASP A 214 14.04 7.23 13.61
N GLU A 215 14.59 7.70 12.50
CA GLU A 215 15.62 6.99 11.73
C GLU A 215 16.84 6.62 12.61
N ASN A 216 17.02 7.35 13.72
CA ASN A 216 18.10 7.11 14.69
C ASN A 216 17.82 5.95 15.67
N THR A 217 16.58 5.47 15.81
CA THR A 217 16.26 4.39 16.76
C THR A 217 16.66 3.01 16.25
N GLY A 218 16.95 2.86 14.95
CA GLY A 218 17.25 1.57 14.33
C GLY A 218 16.07 0.57 14.37
N MET A 219 14.89 0.98 14.79
CA MET A 219 13.69 0.14 14.81
C MET A 219 13.16 -0.03 13.39
N THR A 220 13.11 -1.29 12.94
CA THR A 220 12.54 -1.64 11.64
C THR A 220 11.29 -2.50 11.85
N LEU A 221 10.22 -2.16 11.13
CA LEU A 221 9.02 -2.99 11.06
C LEU A 221 9.20 -4.15 10.09
N GLY A 222 8.36 -5.15 10.24
CA GLY A 222 8.19 -6.19 9.24
C GLY A 222 7.58 -5.64 7.95
N SER A 223 7.73 -6.38 6.87
CA SER A 223 7.31 -5.97 5.54
C SER A 223 6.47 -7.02 4.84
N ASN A 224 5.46 -6.56 4.11
CA ASN A 224 4.73 -7.34 3.11
C ASN A 224 5.14 -6.86 1.71
N LEU A 225 5.66 -7.77 0.89
CA LEU A 225 5.83 -7.53 -0.54
C LEU A 225 4.51 -7.83 -1.25
N GLU A 226 3.99 -6.85 -1.94
CA GLU A 226 2.66 -6.92 -2.53
C GLU A 226 2.70 -6.67 -4.04
N LEU A 227 1.79 -7.34 -4.76
CA LEU A 227 1.47 -7.03 -6.15
C LEU A 227 0.07 -6.44 -6.21
N LEU A 228 -0.10 -5.33 -6.93
CA LEU A 228 -1.38 -4.71 -7.21
C LEU A 228 -1.69 -4.81 -8.69
N GLU A 229 -2.84 -5.39 -9.04
CA GLU A 229 -3.38 -5.42 -10.38
C GLU A 229 -4.17 -4.13 -10.66
N LEU A 230 -3.76 -3.37 -11.66
CA LEU A 230 -4.31 -2.03 -11.92
C LEU A 230 -5.77 -2.03 -12.37
N ALA A 231 -6.18 -3.05 -13.11
CA ALA A 231 -7.54 -3.14 -13.64
C ALA A 231 -8.58 -3.41 -12.54
N SER A 232 -8.29 -4.35 -11.65
CA SER A 232 -9.20 -4.80 -10.59
C SER A 232 -8.97 -4.10 -9.25
N GLY A 233 -7.76 -3.59 -9.01
CA GLY A 233 -7.33 -3.12 -7.69
C GLY A 233 -7.05 -4.25 -6.70
N ARG A 234 -6.95 -5.50 -7.17
CA ARG A 234 -6.60 -6.64 -6.33
C ARG A 234 -5.16 -6.52 -5.87
N ARG A 235 -4.96 -6.75 -4.58
CA ARG A 235 -3.66 -6.77 -3.92
C ARG A 235 -3.35 -8.20 -3.47
N ASP A 236 -2.20 -8.73 -3.86
CA ASP A 236 -1.72 -10.04 -3.45
C ASP A 236 -0.45 -9.87 -2.61
N ILE A 237 -0.49 -10.22 -1.34
CA ILE A 237 0.72 -10.34 -0.51
C ILE A 237 1.44 -11.62 -0.94
N ILE A 238 2.61 -11.46 -1.56
CA ILE A 238 3.38 -12.59 -2.11
C ILE A 238 4.53 -13.04 -1.22
N TYR A 239 4.96 -12.17 -0.28
CA TYR A 239 6.02 -12.48 0.67
C TYR A 239 5.88 -11.60 1.91
N THR A 240 6.04 -12.19 3.10
CA THR A 240 5.97 -11.51 4.40
C THR A 240 7.18 -11.85 5.22
N VAL A 241 7.84 -10.84 5.80
CA VAL A 241 9.04 -11.00 6.64
C VAL A 241 8.96 -10.11 7.87
N PRO A 242 9.52 -10.56 9.03
CA PRO A 242 9.51 -9.78 10.27
C PRO A 242 10.60 -8.68 10.32
N TYR A 243 11.18 -8.34 9.19
CA TYR A 243 12.20 -7.28 9.05
C TYR A 243 11.89 -6.41 7.82
N SER A 244 12.58 -5.28 7.71
CA SER A 244 12.37 -4.36 6.60
C SER A 244 12.99 -4.89 5.31
N ILE A 245 12.18 -5.01 4.26
CA ILE A 245 12.59 -5.04 2.85
C ILE A 245 12.02 -3.82 2.14
N GLN A 246 12.64 -3.38 1.03
CA GLN A 246 12.34 -2.09 0.41
C GLN A 246 12.49 -2.13 -1.10
N ALA A 247 11.76 -1.23 -1.79
CA ALA A 247 11.98 -0.82 -3.17
C ALA A 247 11.96 -1.98 -4.19
N PRO A 248 10.84 -2.70 -4.35
CA PRO A 248 10.77 -3.81 -5.30
C PRO A 248 10.81 -3.31 -6.76
N ASN A 249 11.82 -3.76 -7.50
CA ASN A 249 12.05 -3.42 -8.91
C ASN A 249 11.89 -4.67 -9.79
N TRP A 250 11.02 -4.63 -10.79
CA TRP A 250 10.77 -5.76 -11.69
C TRP A 250 11.94 -6.02 -12.65
N THR A 251 12.30 -7.29 -12.84
CA THR A 251 13.17 -7.68 -13.95
C THR A 251 12.41 -7.57 -15.28
N PRO A 252 13.08 -7.20 -16.40
CA PRO A 252 12.42 -7.04 -17.70
C PRO A 252 11.75 -8.30 -18.25
N ASP A 253 12.15 -9.49 -17.80
CA ASP A 253 11.52 -10.77 -18.16
C ASP A 253 10.23 -11.05 -17.37
N GLY A 254 9.92 -10.22 -16.37
CA GLY A 254 8.72 -10.32 -15.54
C GLY A 254 8.71 -11.50 -14.57
N LYS A 255 9.84 -12.18 -14.36
CA LYS A 255 9.92 -13.39 -13.53
C LYS A 255 10.37 -13.12 -12.11
N ASN A 256 11.09 -12.01 -11.89
CA ASN A 256 11.67 -11.70 -10.60
C ASN A 256 11.41 -10.25 -10.19
N LEU A 257 11.55 -10.01 -8.88
CA LEU A 257 11.70 -8.70 -8.27
C LEU A 257 13.08 -8.59 -7.64
N ILE A 258 13.70 -7.43 -7.76
CA ILE A 258 14.91 -7.09 -7.00
C ILE A 258 14.47 -6.17 -5.85
N PHE A 259 14.94 -6.41 -4.63
CA PHE A 259 14.71 -5.56 -3.48
C PHE A 259 15.91 -5.59 -2.53
N ASN A 260 16.01 -4.65 -1.62
CA ASN A 260 17.01 -4.65 -0.55
C ASN A 260 16.38 -4.94 0.80
N ASP A 261 17.21 -5.34 1.77
CA ASP A 261 16.87 -5.34 3.20
C ASP A 261 17.48 -4.11 3.90
N ALA A 262 17.07 -3.88 5.16
CA ALA A 262 17.61 -2.78 5.97
C ALA A 262 19.13 -2.92 6.30
N LYS A 263 19.74 -4.09 6.07
CA LYS A 263 21.18 -4.33 6.28
C LYS A 263 22.00 -3.98 5.03
N GLY A 264 21.33 -3.74 3.90
CA GLY A 264 21.96 -3.38 2.64
C GLY A 264 22.25 -4.56 1.72
N SER A 265 21.71 -5.74 2.01
CA SER A 265 21.78 -6.87 1.09
C SER A 265 20.76 -6.70 -0.04
N ILE A 266 21.13 -7.07 -1.26
CA ILE A 266 20.25 -7.06 -2.43
C ILE A 266 19.79 -8.48 -2.72
N TYR A 267 18.51 -8.64 -3.00
CA TYR A 267 17.88 -9.93 -3.26
C TYR A 267 17.22 -9.96 -4.63
N ARG A 268 17.28 -11.13 -5.28
CA ARG A 268 16.40 -11.52 -6.38
C ARG A 268 15.31 -12.42 -5.83
N PHE A 269 14.07 -12.04 -5.99
CA PHE A 269 12.90 -12.79 -5.55
C PHE A 269 12.22 -13.43 -6.76
N ASP A 270 12.21 -14.74 -6.82
CA ASP A 270 11.50 -15.51 -7.86
C ASP A 270 9.99 -15.48 -7.57
N LEU A 271 9.20 -14.98 -8.51
CA LEU A 271 7.76 -14.83 -8.35
C LEU A 271 6.99 -16.15 -8.38
N ALA A 272 7.50 -17.16 -9.05
CA ALA A 272 6.86 -18.49 -9.11
C ALA A 272 7.19 -19.31 -7.87
N ALA A 273 8.47 -19.35 -7.47
CA ALA A 273 8.92 -20.08 -6.28
C ALA A 273 8.64 -19.33 -4.97
N ARG A 274 8.42 -18.01 -5.03
CA ARG A 274 8.24 -17.11 -3.87
C ARG A 274 9.41 -17.15 -2.89
N THR A 275 10.61 -17.20 -3.41
CA THR A 275 11.85 -17.32 -2.62
C THR A 275 12.86 -16.24 -3.03
N PRO A 276 13.50 -15.55 -2.04
CA PRO A 276 14.58 -14.63 -2.31
C PRO A 276 15.94 -15.37 -2.38
N VAL A 277 16.81 -14.91 -3.27
CA VAL A 277 18.22 -15.30 -3.36
C VAL A 277 19.07 -14.04 -3.32
N THR A 278 20.10 -14.01 -2.48
CA THR A 278 21.01 -12.86 -2.37
C THR A 278 21.84 -12.71 -3.65
N ILE A 279 21.90 -11.48 -4.18
CA ILE A 279 22.81 -11.11 -5.27
C ILE A 279 24.16 -10.75 -4.66
N ASN A 280 25.24 -11.35 -5.16
CA ASN A 280 26.58 -11.01 -4.73
C ASN A 280 27.00 -9.65 -5.30
N THR A 281 27.08 -8.63 -4.46
CA THR A 281 27.50 -7.27 -4.81
C THR A 281 28.96 -6.98 -4.41
N GLY A 282 29.77 -8.00 -4.14
CA GLY A 282 31.17 -7.89 -3.77
C GLY A 282 31.38 -7.09 -2.47
N SER A 283 32.17 -6.04 -2.52
CA SER A 283 32.44 -5.16 -1.38
C SER A 283 31.34 -4.13 -1.09
N VAL A 284 30.32 -4.02 -1.92
CA VAL A 284 29.22 -3.04 -1.85
C VAL A 284 28.07 -3.67 -1.06
N THR A 285 28.08 -3.55 0.28
CA THR A 285 27.21 -4.28 1.20
C THR A 285 26.34 -3.41 2.10
N ARG A 286 26.42 -2.07 1.93
CA ARG A 286 25.64 -1.10 2.71
C ARG A 286 24.72 -0.32 1.77
N ASN A 287 23.99 -1.08 0.92
CA ASN A 287 23.09 -0.49 -0.06
C ASN A 287 21.83 0.06 0.63
N ASN A 288 21.31 1.14 0.11
CA ASN A 288 20.02 1.68 0.49
C ASN A 288 18.94 1.22 -0.53
N ASN A 289 17.76 1.82 -0.45
CA ASN A 289 16.61 1.52 -1.32
C ASN A 289 16.67 2.16 -2.72
N ASP A 290 17.78 2.82 -3.07
CA ASP A 290 17.97 3.42 -4.39
C ASP A 290 18.84 2.50 -5.24
N HIS A 291 18.23 1.44 -5.75
CA HIS A 291 18.84 0.48 -6.67
C HIS A 291 17.97 0.32 -7.90
N VAL A 292 18.56 0.33 -9.09
CA VAL A 292 17.80 0.35 -10.35
C VAL A 292 18.39 -0.59 -11.36
N ILE A 293 17.55 -1.41 -11.99
CA ILE A 293 17.91 -2.31 -13.10
C ILE A 293 18.00 -1.48 -14.38
N SER A 294 19.05 -1.71 -15.21
CA SER A 294 19.14 -1.13 -16.56
C SER A 294 17.99 -1.59 -17.46
N PHE A 295 17.59 -0.79 -18.46
CA PHE A 295 16.49 -1.12 -19.37
C PHE A 295 16.69 -2.45 -20.12
N ASP A 296 17.94 -2.82 -20.41
CA ASP A 296 18.27 -4.11 -21.05
C ASP A 296 18.34 -5.29 -20.08
N GLY A 297 18.15 -5.03 -18.77
CA GLY A 297 18.12 -6.02 -17.70
C GLY A 297 19.48 -6.64 -17.34
N LYS A 298 20.59 -6.12 -17.88
CA LYS A 298 21.91 -6.74 -17.68
C LYS A 298 22.69 -6.18 -16.50
N MET A 299 22.40 -4.97 -16.08
CA MET A 299 23.13 -4.27 -15.04
C MET A 299 22.18 -3.84 -13.91
N LEU A 300 22.72 -3.80 -12.71
CA LEU A 300 22.11 -3.22 -11.53
C LEU A 300 22.94 -2.04 -11.08
N GLY A 301 22.32 -0.88 -10.92
CA GLY A 301 22.91 0.28 -10.27
C GLY A 301 22.55 0.26 -8.77
N LEU A 302 23.46 0.66 -7.93
CA LEU A 302 23.36 0.60 -6.48
C LEU A 302 23.82 1.91 -5.85
N SER A 303 23.15 2.35 -4.80
CA SER A 303 23.60 3.43 -3.90
C SER A 303 24.09 2.80 -2.61
N ASN A 304 25.41 2.89 -2.36
CA ASN A 304 26.04 2.26 -1.21
C ASN A 304 26.73 3.28 -0.32
N TYR A 305 26.48 3.21 0.98
CA TYR A 305 27.07 4.13 1.94
C TYR A 305 28.56 3.89 2.13
N VAL A 306 29.38 4.96 1.90
CA VAL A 306 30.83 4.97 2.07
C VAL A 306 31.21 6.21 2.88
N LYS A 307 31.53 5.99 4.17
CA LYS A 307 31.79 7.10 5.12
C LYS A 307 32.86 8.08 4.61
N ASP A 308 33.98 7.56 4.12
CA ASP A 308 35.15 8.37 3.73
C ASP A 308 34.94 9.15 2.42
N LEU A 309 33.85 8.87 1.69
CA LEU A 309 33.46 9.58 0.47
C LEU A 309 32.23 10.49 0.67
N GLY A 310 31.80 10.70 1.91
CA GLY A 310 30.75 11.65 2.26
C GLY A 310 29.32 11.12 2.11
N GLY A 311 29.08 9.80 2.18
CA GLY A 311 27.74 9.24 2.15
C GLY A 311 27.53 8.18 1.09
N SER A 312 26.35 8.12 0.49
CA SER A 312 26.04 7.16 -0.58
C SER A 312 26.82 7.45 -1.85
N ILE A 313 27.37 6.41 -2.44
CA ILE A 313 28.14 6.41 -3.69
C ILE A 313 27.45 5.45 -4.66
N ILE A 314 27.40 5.82 -5.92
CA ILE A 314 26.79 4.98 -6.97
C ILE A 314 27.80 3.97 -7.50
N TYR A 315 27.37 2.73 -7.56
CA TYR A 315 28.08 1.61 -8.16
C TYR A 315 27.20 0.93 -9.21
N THR A 316 27.84 0.27 -10.18
CA THR A 316 27.16 -0.67 -11.09
C THR A 316 27.73 -2.06 -10.94
N VAL A 317 26.88 -3.09 -11.07
CA VAL A 317 27.23 -4.50 -11.01
C VAL A 317 26.41 -5.27 -12.04
N PRO A 318 26.90 -6.37 -12.62
CA PRO A 318 26.05 -7.26 -13.43
C PRO A 318 24.83 -7.72 -12.63
N ILE A 319 23.68 -7.88 -13.29
CA ILE A 319 22.42 -8.30 -12.63
C ILE A 319 22.56 -9.67 -11.92
N GLU A 320 23.47 -10.52 -12.41
CA GLU A 320 23.78 -11.82 -11.81
C GLU A 320 24.73 -11.73 -10.61
N GLY A 321 25.18 -10.53 -10.30
CA GLY A 321 26.21 -10.28 -9.27
C GLY A 321 27.62 -10.29 -9.84
N GLY A 322 28.58 -9.90 -9.00
CA GLY A 322 30.01 -9.87 -9.36
C GLY A 322 30.76 -8.67 -8.79
N ALA A 323 31.83 -8.26 -9.44
CA ALA A 323 32.65 -7.15 -9.00
C ALA A 323 31.94 -5.81 -9.27
N PRO A 324 31.70 -4.97 -8.24
CA PRO A 324 31.09 -3.67 -8.42
C PRO A 324 32.09 -2.68 -9.03
N LYS A 325 31.57 -1.77 -9.87
CA LYS A 325 32.32 -0.64 -10.41
C LYS A 325 31.78 0.66 -9.84
N GLN A 326 32.64 1.45 -9.23
CA GLN A 326 32.28 2.78 -8.75
C GLN A 326 32.04 3.75 -9.91
N VAL A 327 30.97 4.55 -9.84
CA VAL A 327 30.55 5.50 -10.88
C VAL A 327 30.75 6.93 -10.38
N THR A 328 30.20 7.32 -9.22
CA THR A 328 30.37 8.67 -8.67
C THR A 328 31.59 8.77 -7.77
N PRO A 329 32.37 9.87 -7.87
CA PRO A 329 33.61 10.02 -7.11
C PRO A 329 33.40 10.43 -5.65
N LYS A 330 32.23 11.04 -5.33
CA LYS A 330 31.90 11.54 -3.98
C LYS A 330 30.39 11.39 -3.70
N GLY A 331 30.05 11.39 -2.42
CA GLY A 331 28.67 11.39 -1.92
C GLY A 331 28.24 12.73 -1.32
N PRO A 332 26.97 12.81 -0.87
CA PRO A 332 25.96 11.78 -1.16
C PRO A 332 25.53 11.80 -2.64
N SER A 333 25.27 10.61 -3.16
CA SER A 333 24.74 10.37 -4.51
C SER A 333 23.75 9.21 -4.44
N TYR A 334 22.47 9.45 -4.75
CA TYR A 334 21.36 8.52 -4.67
C TYR A 334 20.85 8.22 -6.07
N LEU A 335 20.98 6.97 -6.51
CA LEU A 335 20.65 6.56 -7.88
C LEU A 335 19.14 6.34 -8.03
N HIS A 336 18.56 6.89 -9.11
CA HIS A 336 17.14 6.70 -9.41
C HIS A 336 16.84 6.20 -10.83
N GLY A 337 17.76 6.33 -11.79
CA GLY A 337 17.46 5.90 -13.15
C GLY A 337 18.66 5.66 -14.06
N TRP A 338 18.42 4.85 -15.07
CA TRP A 338 19.28 4.65 -16.23
C TRP A 338 18.69 5.37 -17.43
N SER A 339 19.52 5.88 -18.33
CA SER A 339 19.06 6.23 -19.68
C SER A 339 18.65 4.96 -20.45
N PRO A 340 17.64 5.02 -21.34
CA PRO A 340 17.18 3.83 -22.08
C PRO A 340 18.26 3.14 -22.92
N ASP A 341 19.28 3.90 -23.38
CA ASP A 341 20.43 3.36 -24.11
C ASP A 341 21.55 2.83 -23.19
N GLY A 342 21.36 2.89 -21.87
CA GLY A 342 22.28 2.38 -20.86
C GLY A 342 23.58 3.20 -20.69
N LYS A 343 23.70 4.37 -21.33
CA LYS A 343 24.95 5.16 -21.30
C LYS A 343 25.09 6.06 -20.11
N ASP A 344 23.97 6.59 -19.60
CA ASP A 344 23.95 7.54 -18.50
C ASP A 344 23.14 7.02 -17.32
N LEU A 345 23.52 7.47 -16.12
CA LEU A 345 22.75 7.35 -14.88
C LEU A 345 22.24 8.72 -14.47
N VAL A 346 21.05 8.78 -13.88
CA VAL A 346 20.50 9.97 -13.24
C VAL A 346 20.30 9.72 -11.76
N PHE A 347 20.64 10.73 -10.95
CA PHE A 347 20.70 10.60 -9.51
C PHE A 347 20.42 11.92 -8.80
N CYS A 348 20.01 11.84 -7.55
CA CYS A 348 20.01 12.95 -6.62
C CYS A 348 21.38 13.05 -5.95
N GLY A 349 22.00 14.23 -5.97
CA GLY A 349 23.31 14.43 -5.38
C GLY A 349 23.40 15.74 -4.62
N GLU A 350 24.04 15.70 -3.44
CA GLU A 350 24.39 16.93 -2.74
C GLU A 350 25.73 17.45 -3.24
N ARG A 351 25.70 18.67 -3.79
CA ARG A 351 26.91 19.40 -4.22
C ARG A 351 26.73 20.83 -3.78
N ASP A 352 27.77 21.37 -3.14
CA ASP A 352 27.80 22.76 -2.65
C ASP A 352 26.64 23.09 -1.66
N GLY A 353 26.18 22.08 -0.88
CA GLY A 353 25.13 22.24 0.14
C GLY A 353 23.70 22.20 -0.37
N GLU A 354 23.48 21.85 -1.64
CA GLU A 354 22.14 21.70 -2.25
C GLU A 354 21.99 20.32 -2.88
N PHE A 355 20.79 19.75 -2.74
CA PHE A 355 20.41 18.50 -3.38
C PHE A 355 19.73 18.77 -4.71
N ASP A 356 20.34 18.31 -5.79
CA ASP A 356 19.86 18.49 -7.16
C ASP A 356 19.91 17.19 -7.98
N VAL A 357 19.25 17.22 -9.11
CA VAL A 357 19.33 16.15 -10.11
C VAL A 357 20.60 16.29 -10.92
N TYR A 358 21.36 15.21 -11.01
CA TYR A 358 22.58 15.08 -11.79
C TYR A 358 22.49 13.94 -12.79
N LYS A 359 23.32 14.02 -13.81
CA LYS A 359 23.58 12.96 -14.78
C LYS A 359 25.06 12.63 -14.81
N VAL A 360 25.41 11.35 -14.94
CA VAL A 360 26.81 10.89 -15.08
C VAL A 360 26.86 9.71 -16.07
N PRO A 361 27.91 9.58 -16.90
CA PRO A 361 28.08 8.38 -17.70
C PRO A 361 28.13 7.12 -16.83
N ALA A 362 27.45 6.05 -17.20
CA ALA A 362 27.44 4.77 -16.49
C ALA A 362 28.85 4.15 -16.36
N ALA A 363 29.74 4.52 -17.28
CA ALA A 363 31.16 4.16 -17.21
C ALA A 363 31.94 4.96 -16.16
N GLY A 364 31.33 5.96 -15.49
CA GLY A 364 32.00 6.96 -14.71
C GLY A 364 32.50 8.14 -15.54
N GLY A 365 32.75 9.27 -14.92
CA GLY A 365 33.22 10.46 -15.61
C GLY A 365 32.69 11.77 -15.02
N LYS A 366 32.53 12.80 -15.86
CA LYS A 366 32.08 14.11 -15.41
C LYS A 366 30.58 14.09 -15.09
N GLU A 367 30.23 14.50 -13.86
CA GLU A 367 28.87 14.78 -13.46
C GLU A 367 28.34 16.05 -14.14
N ILE A 368 27.08 16.04 -14.57
CA ILE A 368 26.38 17.17 -15.16
C ILE A 368 25.18 17.48 -14.28
N ARG A 369 25.14 18.68 -13.67
CA ARG A 369 24.00 19.17 -12.91
C ARG A 369 22.86 19.54 -13.86
N LEU A 370 21.66 18.99 -13.64
CA LEU A 370 20.48 19.22 -14.48
C LEU A 370 19.47 20.18 -13.84
N THR A 371 19.45 20.28 -12.51
CA THR A 371 18.65 21.26 -11.76
C THR A 371 19.56 22.15 -10.90
N ASN A 372 19.08 23.34 -10.57
CA ASN A 372 19.82 24.31 -9.75
C ASN A 372 18.87 25.26 -9.02
N THR A 373 17.66 24.83 -8.72
CA THR A 373 16.69 25.63 -7.96
C THR A 373 16.90 25.43 -6.47
N LYS A 374 16.52 26.44 -5.68
CA LYS A 374 16.60 26.33 -4.22
C LYS A 374 15.67 25.24 -3.70
N GLY A 375 16.18 24.40 -2.82
CA GLY A 375 15.47 23.30 -2.18
C GLY A 375 15.77 21.95 -2.83
N LEU A 376 15.16 20.91 -2.31
CA LEU A 376 15.39 19.52 -2.74
C LEU A 376 14.78 19.24 -4.11
N ASP A 377 15.61 18.76 -5.03
CA ASP A 377 15.22 18.09 -6.28
C ASP A 377 15.72 16.64 -6.22
N ASP A 378 14.83 15.65 -6.38
CA ASP A 378 15.12 14.25 -6.13
C ASP A 378 14.38 13.30 -7.09
N GLY A 379 14.65 12.00 -7.02
CA GLY A 379 13.92 10.92 -7.68
C GLY A 379 13.89 10.97 -9.21
N PRO A 380 15.02 11.27 -9.91
CA PRO A 380 14.99 11.38 -11.37
C PRO A 380 14.88 10.05 -12.07
N GLU A 381 13.89 9.90 -12.98
CA GLU A 381 13.68 8.72 -13.81
C GLU A 381 13.46 9.09 -15.28
N TYR A 382 14.13 8.40 -16.20
CA TYR A 382 13.90 8.58 -17.64
C TYR A 382 12.58 7.96 -18.08
N THR A 383 11.90 8.63 -19.02
CA THR A 383 10.85 7.96 -19.82
C THR A 383 11.45 6.86 -20.69
N PRO A 384 10.73 5.76 -21.00
CA PRO A 384 11.24 4.66 -21.82
C PRO A 384 11.70 5.08 -23.21
N ASP A 385 11.14 6.17 -23.77
CA ASP A 385 11.54 6.74 -25.07
C ASP A 385 12.72 7.72 -24.97
N GLY A 386 13.23 7.95 -23.74
CA GLY A 386 14.37 8.82 -23.47
C GLY A 386 14.14 10.33 -23.67
N LYS A 387 12.89 10.76 -23.91
CA LYS A 387 12.62 12.18 -24.23
C LYS A 387 12.55 13.09 -23.02
N TYR A 388 12.23 12.53 -21.83
CA TYR A 388 12.09 13.28 -20.60
C TYR A 388 12.75 12.55 -19.44
N ILE A 389 13.10 13.34 -18.40
CA ILE A 389 13.42 12.90 -17.05
C ILE A 389 12.32 13.45 -16.16
N TYR A 390 11.61 12.58 -15.42
CA TYR A 390 10.70 12.96 -14.35
C TYR A 390 11.47 13.06 -13.05
N PHE A 391 11.12 13.99 -12.18
CA PHE A 391 11.78 14.19 -10.89
C PHE A 391 10.82 14.85 -9.90
N ASN A 392 11.16 14.85 -8.62
CA ASN A 392 10.41 15.57 -7.60
C ASN A 392 11.11 16.87 -7.24
N SER A 393 10.35 17.91 -6.86
CA SER A 393 10.89 19.20 -6.45
C SER A 393 9.99 19.90 -5.43
N VAL A 394 10.61 20.53 -4.42
CA VAL A 394 9.90 21.35 -3.41
C VAL A 394 9.80 22.82 -3.80
N ARG A 395 10.27 23.22 -4.96
CA ARG A 395 10.39 24.63 -5.40
C ARG A 395 9.08 25.42 -5.41
N THR A 396 7.92 24.75 -5.37
CA THR A 396 6.60 25.39 -5.27
C THR A 396 5.96 25.26 -3.89
N GLY A 397 6.74 24.86 -2.86
CA GLY A 397 6.32 24.79 -1.47
C GLY A 397 5.99 23.37 -0.97
N LEU A 398 5.23 22.58 -1.72
CA LEU A 398 5.05 21.15 -1.49
C LEU A 398 5.95 20.35 -2.46
N MET A 399 6.29 19.12 -2.09
CA MET A 399 6.95 18.20 -3.02
C MET A 399 6.00 17.84 -4.14
N GLN A 400 6.39 18.13 -5.38
CA GLN A 400 5.58 17.88 -6.57
C GLN A 400 6.41 17.17 -7.64
N ILE A 401 5.72 16.47 -8.55
CA ILE A 401 6.37 15.84 -9.71
C ILE A 401 6.56 16.87 -10.81
N TRP A 402 7.76 16.89 -11.37
CA TRP A 402 8.21 17.71 -12.49
C TRP A 402 8.76 16.83 -13.59
N ARG A 403 8.93 17.37 -14.78
CA ARG A 403 9.74 16.74 -15.84
C ARG A 403 10.61 17.77 -16.54
N MET A 404 11.65 17.30 -17.22
CA MET A 404 12.59 18.09 -18.00
C MET A 404 13.10 17.30 -19.19
N ARG A 405 13.76 17.99 -20.13
CA ARG A 405 14.56 17.31 -21.16
C ARG A 405 15.82 16.69 -20.56
N PRO A 406 16.45 15.66 -21.22
CA PRO A 406 17.68 15.03 -20.71
C PRO A 406 18.91 15.94 -20.57
N ASP A 407 18.84 17.12 -21.14
CA ASP A 407 19.85 18.19 -20.98
C ASP A 407 19.55 19.17 -19.82
N GLY A 408 18.45 18.94 -19.07
CA GLY A 408 18.00 19.80 -17.97
C GLY A 408 17.09 20.96 -18.39
N SER A 409 16.86 21.16 -19.70
CA SER A 409 16.00 22.23 -20.22
C SER A 409 14.50 21.88 -20.11
N GLN A 410 13.64 22.88 -20.36
CA GLN A 410 12.19 22.75 -20.41
C GLN A 410 11.58 22.07 -19.17
N GLN A 411 11.97 22.53 -17.98
CA GLN A 411 11.42 22.04 -16.71
C GLN A 411 9.97 22.52 -16.56
N GLU A 412 9.04 21.57 -16.37
CA GLU A 412 7.64 21.87 -16.17
C GLU A 412 7.03 21.04 -15.02
N GLN A 413 6.11 21.64 -14.27
CA GLN A 413 5.41 21.01 -13.17
C GLN A 413 4.28 20.11 -13.71
N ILE A 414 4.21 18.87 -13.22
CA ILE A 414 3.22 17.86 -13.65
C ILE A 414 2.11 17.69 -12.61
N THR A 415 2.44 17.71 -11.32
CA THR A 415 1.44 17.67 -10.24
C THR A 415 1.42 18.98 -9.47
N SER A 416 0.22 19.39 -8.96
CA SER A 416 0.04 20.65 -8.24
C SER A 416 -1.05 20.55 -7.17
N ASP A 417 -1.25 19.37 -6.59
CA ASP A 417 -2.23 19.16 -5.54
C ASP A 417 -1.69 19.48 -4.14
N ASN A 418 -2.48 19.21 -3.09
CA ASN A 418 -2.14 19.53 -1.71
C ASN A 418 -1.46 18.39 -0.93
N LEU A 419 -0.84 17.44 -1.63
CA LEU A 419 -0.06 16.35 -1.07
C LEU A 419 1.42 16.52 -1.42
N ASN A 420 2.30 15.81 -0.70
CA ASN A 420 3.71 15.71 -1.04
C ASN A 420 3.91 14.49 -1.95
N ASN A 421 4.20 14.71 -3.23
CA ASN A 421 4.26 13.71 -4.29
C ASN A 421 5.71 13.32 -4.61
N TRP A 422 6.03 12.02 -4.56
CA TRP A 422 7.39 11.47 -4.65
C TRP A 422 7.47 10.32 -5.65
N PHE A 423 8.64 10.16 -6.29
CA PHE A 423 9.04 8.98 -7.06
C PHE A 423 8.05 8.59 -8.17
N ALA A 424 8.04 9.38 -9.24
CA ALA A 424 7.25 9.08 -10.43
C ALA A 424 7.90 7.96 -11.24
N HIS A 425 7.31 6.76 -11.22
CA HIS A 425 7.75 5.61 -12.00
C HIS A 425 6.92 5.46 -13.26
N ILE A 426 7.56 5.53 -14.41
CA ILE A 426 6.91 5.59 -15.70
C ILE A 426 6.51 4.16 -16.14
N SER A 427 5.28 4.01 -16.65
CA SER A 427 4.83 2.72 -17.20
C SER A 427 5.65 2.30 -18.43
N PRO A 428 5.81 0.99 -18.68
CA PRO A 428 6.61 0.49 -19.83
C PRO A 428 6.14 1.01 -21.19
N ASP A 429 4.84 1.30 -21.35
CA ASP A 429 4.26 1.88 -22.56
C ASP A 429 4.38 3.42 -22.64
N GLY A 430 4.96 4.05 -21.62
CA GLY A 430 5.19 5.50 -21.56
C GLY A 430 3.92 6.36 -21.43
N LYS A 431 2.76 5.78 -21.07
CA LYS A 431 1.48 6.51 -21.03
C LYS A 431 1.05 6.97 -19.65
N TRP A 432 1.58 6.34 -18.60
CA TRP A 432 1.20 6.56 -17.22
C TRP A 432 2.43 6.68 -16.34
N PHE A 433 2.26 7.23 -15.16
CA PHE A 433 3.21 7.05 -14.06
C PHE A 433 2.48 6.75 -12.76
N VAL A 434 3.09 5.88 -11.95
CA VAL A 434 2.70 5.64 -10.57
C VAL A 434 3.63 6.43 -9.65
N TYR A 435 3.11 6.92 -8.53
CA TYR A 435 3.87 7.73 -7.60
C TYR A 435 3.33 7.62 -6.17
N LEU A 436 4.16 7.96 -5.21
CA LEU A 436 3.83 7.98 -3.79
C LEU A 436 3.37 9.37 -3.37
N SER A 437 2.36 9.46 -2.48
CA SER A 437 1.92 10.75 -1.94
C SER A 437 1.76 10.65 -0.43
N PHE A 438 2.42 11.56 0.29
CA PHE A 438 2.28 11.74 1.73
C PHE A 438 1.25 12.82 2.02
N LEU A 439 0.55 12.66 3.15
CA LEU A 439 -0.33 13.69 3.69
C LEU A 439 0.52 14.86 4.21
N LYS A 440 0.27 16.07 3.74
CA LYS A 440 1.05 17.26 4.17
C LYS A 440 0.92 17.57 5.66
N GLU A 441 -0.18 17.12 6.28
CA GLU A 441 -0.46 17.26 7.70
C GLU A 441 0.39 16.32 8.57
N GLU A 442 0.86 15.20 7.99
CA GLU A 442 1.65 14.17 8.68
C GLU A 442 3.13 14.22 8.32
N THR A 443 3.45 14.81 7.17
CA THR A 443 4.84 14.81 6.64
C THR A 443 5.16 16.15 6.01
N PRO A 444 6.16 16.89 6.52
CA PRO A 444 6.63 18.12 5.91
C PRO A 444 7.13 17.90 4.48
N ALA A 445 7.08 18.95 3.65
CA ALA A 445 7.68 18.94 2.34
C ALA A 445 9.20 18.70 2.42
N GLY A 446 9.76 17.97 1.47
CA GLY A 446 11.20 17.69 1.40
C GLY A 446 11.67 16.50 2.23
N ILE A 447 10.78 15.80 2.94
CA ILE A 447 11.10 14.54 3.60
C ILE A 447 10.11 13.45 3.20
N HIS A 448 10.56 12.19 3.19
CA HIS A 448 9.77 11.02 2.81
C HIS A 448 10.06 9.84 3.76
N PRO A 449 9.64 9.95 5.05
CA PRO A 449 9.99 8.97 6.06
C PRO A 449 9.30 7.61 5.81
N PRO A 450 9.82 6.50 6.37
CA PRO A 450 9.11 5.23 6.45
C PRO A 450 7.97 5.31 7.47
N TYR A 451 7.09 4.31 7.45
CA TYR A 451 6.05 4.06 8.48
C TYR A 451 5.05 5.21 8.63
N LYS A 452 4.58 5.71 7.49
CA LYS A 452 3.50 6.71 7.39
C LYS A 452 2.32 6.17 6.57
N HIS A 453 1.19 6.84 6.68
CA HIS A 453 0.10 6.62 5.74
C HIS A 453 0.42 7.30 4.41
N VAL A 454 0.42 6.53 3.33
CA VAL A 454 0.72 7.03 2.00
C VAL A 454 -0.28 6.53 0.97
N TYR A 455 -0.52 7.34 -0.06
CA TYR A 455 -1.24 6.92 -1.25
C TYR A 455 -0.26 6.45 -2.31
N ILE A 456 -0.57 5.34 -2.95
CA ILE A 456 -0.01 4.98 -4.26
C ILE A 456 -1.01 5.43 -5.30
N ARG A 457 -0.59 6.34 -6.18
CA ARG A 457 -1.46 7.03 -7.13
C ARG A 457 -1.00 6.82 -8.56
N LEU A 458 -1.92 6.93 -9.50
CA LEU A 458 -1.69 6.78 -10.94
C LEU A 458 -2.17 8.04 -11.67
N LEU A 459 -1.36 8.54 -12.59
CA LEU A 459 -1.72 9.68 -13.44
C LEU A 459 -1.25 9.46 -14.88
N PRO A 460 -1.96 9.99 -15.90
CA PRO A 460 -1.44 10.04 -17.26
C PRO A 460 -0.10 10.76 -17.35
N ILE A 461 0.75 10.36 -18.30
CA ILE A 461 2.11 10.87 -18.45
C ILE A 461 2.18 12.38 -18.68
N ASP A 462 1.14 12.99 -19.25
CA ASP A 462 1.06 14.43 -19.48
C ASP A 462 0.52 15.22 -18.27
N GLY A 463 0.25 14.55 -17.15
CA GLY A 463 -0.28 15.16 -15.92
C GLY A 463 -1.75 15.57 -15.99
N LYS A 464 -2.46 15.29 -17.10
CA LYS A 464 -3.84 15.73 -17.26
C LYS A 464 -4.83 14.76 -16.62
N GLY A 465 -5.83 15.32 -15.95
CA GLY A 465 -6.89 14.56 -15.31
C GLY A 465 -6.74 14.48 -13.79
N LYS A 466 -7.60 13.67 -13.18
CA LYS A 466 -7.56 13.43 -11.73
C LYS A 466 -6.70 12.21 -11.43
N PRO A 467 -5.81 12.27 -10.45
CA PRO A 467 -5.06 11.10 -10.02
C PRO A 467 -6.00 10.00 -9.53
N LYS A 468 -5.77 8.76 -10.01
CA LYS A 468 -6.45 7.58 -9.50
C LYS A 468 -5.69 7.07 -8.28
N VAL A 469 -6.38 6.87 -7.16
CA VAL A 469 -5.81 6.23 -5.97
C VAL A 469 -5.86 4.71 -6.15
N LEU A 470 -4.69 4.09 -6.26
CA LEU A 470 -4.55 2.64 -6.42
C LEU A 470 -4.55 1.91 -5.08
N ALA A 471 -3.87 2.47 -4.09
CA ALA A 471 -3.80 1.93 -2.74
C ALA A 471 -3.56 3.04 -1.72
N TYR A 472 -4.01 2.78 -0.49
CA TYR A 472 -3.63 3.52 0.70
C TYR A 472 -2.99 2.52 1.65
N VAL A 473 -1.75 2.76 2.02
CA VAL A 473 -0.93 1.79 2.75
C VAL A 473 -0.19 2.44 3.92
N TYR A 474 0.13 1.64 4.90
CA TYR A 474 1.10 2.00 5.92
C TYR A 474 2.49 1.61 5.42
N GLY A 475 3.31 2.62 5.05
CA GLY A 475 4.57 2.44 4.33
C GLY A 475 5.37 3.75 4.30
N GLY A 476 5.68 4.24 3.11
CA GLY A 476 6.46 5.46 2.91
C GLY A 476 7.75 5.19 2.16
N GLN A 477 8.88 5.70 2.65
CA GLN A 477 10.18 5.36 2.07
C GLN A 477 10.40 3.85 2.06
N GLY A 478 10.83 3.31 0.94
CA GLY A 478 10.96 1.88 0.70
C GLY A 478 9.74 1.23 0.06
N SER A 479 8.58 1.90 0.01
CA SER A 479 7.39 1.30 -0.62
C SER A 479 7.54 1.16 -2.13
N ILE A 480 7.90 2.24 -2.85
CA ILE A 480 8.09 2.26 -4.32
C ILE A 480 9.24 3.19 -4.74
N ASN A 481 10.40 3.14 -4.11
CA ASN A 481 11.53 4.03 -4.45
C ASN A 481 12.20 3.74 -5.80
N THR A 482 11.87 2.60 -6.42
CA THR A 482 12.45 2.13 -7.69
C THR A 482 11.35 1.83 -8.69
N PRO A 483 11.65 1.72 -10.00
CA PRO A 483 10.66 1.38 -11.02
C PRO A 483 9.89 0.11 -10.67
N SER A 484 8.62 0.25 -10.31
CA SER A 484 7.80 -0.78 -9.69
C SER A 484 6.80 -1.46 -10.63
N TRP A 485 6.78 -1.10 -11.91
CA TRP A 485 5.89 -1.65 -12.92
C TRP A 485 6.31 -3.05 -13.39
N SER A 486 5.32 -3.95 -13.52
CA SER A 486 5.54 -5.18 -14.29
C SER A 486 5.78 -4.84 -15.78
N PRO A 487 6.61 -5.62 -16.51
CA PRO A 487 6.92 -5.34 -17.91
C PRO A 487 5.71 -5.30 -18.84
N ASP A 488 4.63 -5.99 -18.50
CA ASP A 488 3.35 -5.97 -19.23
C ASP A 488 2.47 -4.74 -18.92
N GLY A 489 2.91 -3.88 -17.98
CA GLY A 489 2.19 -2.68 -17.56
C GLY A 489 0.88 -2.91 -16.82
N LYS A 490 0.62 -4.14 -16.33
CA LYS A 490 -0.66 -4.48 -15.69
C LYS A 490 -0.61 -4.46 -14.18
N ARG A 491 0.57 -4.58 -13.58
CA ARG A 491 0.77 -4.65 -12.15
C ARG A 491 1.86 -3.71 -11.69
N ILE A 492 1.81 -3.36 -10.43
CA ILE A 492 2.92 -2.74 -9.71
C ILE A 492 3.28 -3.60 -8.50
N ALA A 493 4.57 -3.58 -8.13
CA ALA A 493 5.05 -4.15 -6.89
C ALA A 493 5.30 -3.05 -5.88
N PHE A 494 4.99 -3.28 -4.62
CA PHE A 494 5.26 -2.33 -3.54
C PHE A 494 5.43 -3.04 -2.20
N VAL A 495 5.92 -2.30 -1.20
CA VAL A 495 6.04 -2.79 0.17
C VAL A 495 5.12 -2.01 1.09
N SER A 496 4.36 -2.72 1.93
CA SER A 496 3.68 -2.19 3.10
C SER A 496 4.31 -2.73 4.38
N ASN A 497 4.12 -2.03 5.50
CA ASN A 497 4.78 -2.35 6.76
C ASN A 497 3.78 -2.67 7.88
N SER A 498 4.25 -3.47 8.83
CA SER A 498 3.51 -3.80 10.06
C SER A 498 4.48 -4.23 11.14
N ASP A 499 4.21 -3.89 12.39
CA ASP A 499 4.89 -4.51 13.51
C ASP A 499 4.49 -5.99 13.59
N MET A 500 5.48 -6.87 13.48
CA MET A 500 5.31 -8.32 13.50
C MET A 500 5.97 -8.97 14.73
N THR A 501 6.44 -8.15 15.67
CA THR A 501 7.17 -8.64 16.86
C THR A 501 6.26 -9.36 17.88
N GLY A 502 4.95 -9.19 17.79
CA GLY A 502 3.95 -9.81 18.65
C GLY A 502 3.21 -11.01 18.06
N LYS A 503 3.70 -11.56 16.93
CA LYS A 503 3.09 -12.75 16.30
C LYS A 503 3.78 -14.02 16.71
#